data_dce1a5c09813aabe67f149d964b39277
#
_entry.id   dce1a5c09813aabe67f149d964b39277
#
_cell.length_a   1.000
_cell.length_b   1.000
_cell.length_c   1.000
_cell.angle_alpha   90.00
_cell.angle_beta   90.00
_cell.angle_gamma   90.00
#
_symmetry.space_group_name_H-M   'P 1'
#
loop_
_entity.id
_entity.type
_entity.pdbx_description
1 polymer ?
#
loop_
_entity_poly.entity_id
_entity_poly.type
_entity_poly.pdbx_seq_one_letter_code
_entity_poly.pdbx_strand_id
1 'polypeptide(L)'
;MHKTNALLPILAGLLLGTHGVANAQDAGACPQLPANTGLTWEHRASGDADFCRALRGDGSEAFGLYISPKPNFEPVRADRKERGEIDGRQVYWYRAEIAAKPGIEARETLLELPDGRAVHIWLQAPSREQLDAGFQLTQALHFAPGNDKQVASGQ
;
A
#
# COMPACT_ATOMS: atom_id res chain seq x y z
N MET A 1 32.89 -72.38 8.79
CA MET A 1 32.68 -71.11 9.55
C MET A 1 32.81 -69.96 8.58
N HIS A 2 31.72 -69.49 8.00
CA HIS A 2 31.70 -68.38 7.07
C HIS A 2 30.93 -67.25 7.71
N LYS A 3 31.63 -66.16 8.00
CA LYS A 3 31.04 -64.92 8.52
C LYS A 3 30.66 -64.05 7.31
N THR A 4 29.36 -63.87 7.12
CA THR A 4 28.82 -62.99 6.07
C THR A 4 28.59 -61.60 6.69
N ASN A 5 29.37 -60.61 6.28
CA ASN A 5 29.17 -59.21 6.65
C ASN A 5 28.13 -58.62 5.71
N ALA A 6 26.97 -58.24 6.26
CA ALA A 6 25.93 -57.50 5.56
C ALA A 6 26.24 -55.99 5.69
N LEU A 7 26.55 -55.36 4.56
CA LEU A 7 26.64 -53.90 4.40
C LEU A 7 25.21 -53.33 4.23
N LEU A 8 24.77 -52.49 5.15
CA LEU A 8 23.55 -51.68 4.96
C LEU A 8 23.91 -50.45 4.13
N PRO A 9 23.10 -50.10 3.11
CA PRO A 9 23.22 -48.81 2.44
C PRO A 9 22.51 -47.75 3.25
N ILE A 10 23.23 -46.67 3.55
CA ILE A 10 22.69 -45.45 4.14
C ILE A 10 21.95 -44.65 3.03
N LEU A 11 20.63 -44.61 3.07
CA LEU A 11 19.84 -43.72 2.23
C LEU A 11 19.97 -42.27 2.78
N ALA A 12 20.72 -41.45 2.08
CA ALA A 12 20.75 -40.02 2.31
C ALA A 12 19.47 -39.40 1.73
N GLY A 13 18.50 -39.07 2.59
CA GLY A 13 17.30 -38.36 2.21
C GLY A 13 17.62 -36.89 1.89
N LEU A 14 17.47 -36.50 0.63
CA LEU A 14 17.57 -35.11 0.17
C LEU A 14 16.26 -34.42 0.58
N LEU A 15 16.31 -33.59 1.64
CA LEU A 15 15.24 -32.67 2.00
C LEU A 15 15.26 -31.51 0.99
N LEU A 16 14.42 -31.57 -0.02
CA LEU A 16 14.10 -30.40 -0.85
C LEU A 16 13.25 -29.44 0.00
N GLY A 17 13.91 -28.43 0.54
CA GLY A 17 13.22 -27.28 1.14
C GLY A 17 12.42 -26.56 0.06
N THR A 18 11.09 -26.64 0.14
CA THR A 18 10.21 -25.76 -0.62
C THR A 18 10.35 -24.35 -0.08
N HIS A 19 11.17 -23.54 -0.74
CA HIS A 19 11.18 -22.10 -0.51
C HIS A 19 9.83 -21.58 -0.95
N GLY A 20 8.96 -21.26 0.00
CA GLY A 20 7.73 -20.53 -0.27
C GLY A 20 8.12 -19.24 -0.99
N VAL A 21 7.77 -19.12 -2.24
CA VAL A 21 7.79 -17.86 -2.98
C VAL A 21 6.85 -16.91 -2.23
N ALA A 22 7.41 -15.98 -1.46
CA ALA A 22 6.67 -14.82 -1.02
C ALA A 22 6.11 -14.18 -2.31
N ASN A 23 4.79 -14.17 -2.46
CA ASN A 23 4.16 -13.43 -3.53
C ASN A 23 4.67 -12.00 -3.43
N ALA A 24 5.54 -11.59 -4.35
CA ALA A 24 5.78 -10.19 -4.61
C ALA A 24 4.40 -9.65 -5.01
N GLN A 25 3.75 -8.96 -4.08
CA GLN A 25 2.55 -8.20 -4.37
C GLN A 25 2.90 -7.33 -5.57
N ASP A 26 2.01 -7.35 -6.57
CA ASP A 26 2.16 -6.55 -7.78
C ASP A 26 2.50 -5.11 -7.38
N ALA A 27 3.78 -4.79 -7.40
CA ALA A 27 4.33 -3.49 -6.99
C ALA A 27 3.99 -2.38 -8.01
N GLY A 28 3.12 -2.70 -9.01
CA GLY A 28 2.75 -1.79 -10.08
C GLY A 28 1.57 -0.88 -9.80
N ALA A 29 0.66 -1.29 -8.91
CA ALA A 29 -0.60 -0.57 -8.69
C ALA A 29 -0.55 0.35 -7.46
N CYS A 30 -0.04 -0.13 -6.31
CA CYS A 30 0.07 0.65 -5.09
C CYS A 30 1.45 1.31 -4.97
N PRO A 31 1.58 2.49 -4.31
CA PRO A 31 2.86 3.16 -4.13
C PRO A 31 3.81 2.35 -3.24
N GLN A 32 5.10 2.71 -3.27
CA GLN A 32 6.06 2.11 -2.37
C GLN A 32 5.77 2.51 -0.91
N LEU A 33 5.61 1.52 -0.04
CA LEU A 33 5.49 1.75 1.40
C LEU A 33 6.81 2.21 2.02
N PRO A 34 6.76 3.04 3.08
CA PRO A 34 7.95 3.41 3.82
C PRO A 34 8.67 2.18 4.38
N ALA A 35 9.99 2.15 4.26
CA ALA A 35 10.81 1.05 4.79
C ALA A 35 10.69 0.93 6.31
N ASN A 36 10.84 -0.30 6.82
CA ASN A 36 10.88 -0.61 8.25
C ASN A 36 9.61 -0.27 9.06
N THR A 37 8.47 -0.09 8.41
CA THR A 37 7.19 0.18 9.08
C THR A 37 6.41 -1.09 9.42
N GLY A 38 6.76 -2.23 8.84
CA GLY A 38 6.01 -3.47 8.96
C GLY A 38 4.64 -3.44 8.29
N LEU A 39 4.36 -2.42 7.49
CA LEU A 39 3.12 -2.31 6.72
C LEU A 39 3.15 -3.24 5.50
N THR A 40 1.98 -3.75 5.15
CA THR A 40 1.77 -4.54 3.93
C THR A 40 0.58 -3.99 3.15
N TRP A 41 0.59 -4.12 1.82
CA TRP A 41 -0.56 -3.76 1.01
C TRP A 41 -1.57 -4.90 0.91
N GLU A 42 -2.84 -4.56 1.11
CA GLU A 42 -3.96 -5.29 0.53
C GLU A 42 -4.41 -4.51 -0.71
N HIS A 43 -4.28 -5.12 -1.89
CA HIS A 43 -4.60 -4.50 -3.17
C HIS A 43 -5.81 -5.16 -3.80
N ARG A 44 -6.69 -4.34 -4.40
CA ARG A 44 -7.82 -4.78 -5.23
C ARG A 44 -7.92 -3.88 -6.46
N ALA A 45 -7.89 -4.49 -7.63
CA ALA A 45 -8.23 -3.80 -8.86
C ALA A 45 -9.75 -3.71 -9.01
N SER A 46 -10.25 -2.57 -9.48
CA SER A 46 -11.67 -2.34 -9.75
C SER A 46 -11.82 -1.52 -11.03
N GLY A 47 -12.01 -2.20 -12.16
CA GLY A 47 -12.03 -1.58 -13.47
C GLY A 47 -10.68 -0.96 -13.83
N ASP A 48 -10.66 0.36 -14.03
CA ASP A 48 -9.46 1.16 -14.31
C ASP A 48 -8.86 1.82 -13.05
N ALA A 49 -9.32 1.40 -11.88
CA ALA A 49 -8.89 1.93 -10.60
C ALA A 49 -8.26 0.86 -9.72
N ASP A 50 -7.39 1.31 -8.81
CA ASP A 50 -6.71 0.49 -7.82
C ASP A 50 -7.07 0.94 -6.41
N PHE A 51 -7.48 -0.01 -5.58
CA PHE A 51 -7.79 0.19 -4.19
C PHE A 51 -6.69 -0.45 -3.34
N CYS A 52 -5.98 0.36 -2.55
CA CYS A 52 -4.85 -0.06 -1.74
C CYS A 52 -5.11 0.24 -0.27
N ARG A 53 -5.00 -0.77 0.59
CA ARG A 53 -5.07 -0.62 2.05
C ARG A 53 -3.74 -0.98 2.67
N ALA A 54 -3.12 -0.05 3.37
CA ALA A 54 -1.92 -0.32 4.15
C ALA A 54 -2.32 -0.92 5.50
N LEU A 55 -1.95 -2.17 5.71
CA LEU A 55 -2.30 -2.92 6.92
C LEU A 55 -1.10 -3.04 7.85
N ARG A 56 -1.35 -2.89 9.16
CA ARG A 56 -0.40 -3.20 10.22
C ARG A 56 -0.30 -4.71 10.44
N GLY A 57 0.68 -5.15 11.20
CA GLY A 57 0.87 -6.57 11.53
C GLY A 57 -0.30 -7.22 12.26
N ASP A 58 -1.15 -6.45 12.91
CA ASP A 58 -2.39 -6.91 13.57
C ASP A 58 -3.61 -6.93 12.62
N GLY A 59 -3.42 -6.59 11.34
CA GLY A 59 -4.46 -6.51 10.33
C GLY A 59 -5.29 -5.23 10.33
N SER A 60 -5.02 -4.29 11.26
CA SER A 60 -5.70 -2.98 11.26
C SER A 60 -5.20 -2.10 10.13
N GLU A 61 -6.08 -1.26 9.58
CA GLU A 61 -5.73 -0.31 8.54
C GLU A 61 -4.93 0.87 9.11
N ALA A 62 -3.79 1.19 8.51
CA ALA A 62 -3.03 2.39 8.82
C ALA A 62 -3.54 3.57 8.01
N PHE A 63 -3.76 3.37 6.73
CA PHE A 63 -4.37 4.30 5.78
C PHE A 63 -4.82 3.54 4.52
N GLY A 64 -5.66 4.19 3.73
CA GLY A 64 -6.06 3.65 2.44
C GLY A 64 -5.92 4.68 1.33
N LEU A 65 -5.90 4.20 0.10
CA LEU A 65 -5.91 5.03 -1.09
C LEU A 65 -6.65 4.38 -2.26
N TYR A 66 -7.18 5.24 -3.09
CA TYR A 66 -7.86 4.88 -4.33
C TYR A 66 -7.20 5.64 -5.47
N ILE A 67 -6.65 4.92 -6.44
CA ILE A 67 -5.95 5.46 -7.60
C ILE A 67 -6.81 5.26 -8.82
N SER A 68 -7.15 6.32 -9.54
CA SER A 68 -8.06 6.24 -10.68
C SER A 68 -7.77 7.33 -11.72
N PRO A 69 -8.21 7.15 -12.98
CA PRO A 69 -8.07 8.16 -14.02
C PRO A 69 -8.84 9.44 -13.72
N LYS A 70 -9.86 9.36 -12.86
CA LYS A 70 -10.68 10.51 -12.46
C LYS A 70 -10.80 10.55 -10.94
N PRO A 71 -10.79 11.75 -10.33
CA PRO A 71 -10.98 11.86 -8.89
C PRO A 71 -12.39 11.34 -8.50
N ASN A 72 -12.42 10.58 -7.39
CA ASN A 72 -13.66 10.11 -6.75
C ASN A 72 -14.03 10.92 -5.51
N PHE A 73 -13.24 11.95 -5.21
CA PHE A 73 -13.38 12.85 -4.10
C PHE A 73 -13.19 14.29 -4.59
N GLU A 74 -14.05 15.20 -4.16
CA GLU A 74 -13.94 16.63 -4.45
C GLU A 74 -13.67 17.40 -3.15
N PRO A 75 -12.47 17.99 -2.98
CA PRO A 75 -12.11 18.71 -1.77
C PRO A 75 -13.00 19.95 -1.54
N VAL A 76 -13.65 20.01 -0.38
CA VAL A 76 -14.46 21.16 0.04
C VAL A 76 -13.65 22.09 0.91
N ARG A 77 -13.50 23.35 0.52
CA ARG A 77 -12.66 24.33 1.23
C ARG A 77 -13.03 24.50 2.71
N ALA A 78 -14.32 24.38 3.05
CA ALA A 78 -14.80 24.50 4.44
C ALA A 78 -14.28 23.37 5.34
N ASP A 79 -13.96 22.22 4.77
CA ASP A 79 -13.46 21.05 5.51
C ASP A 79 -11.94 20.98 5.57
N ARG A 80 -11.23 21.96 5.00
CA ARG A 80 -9.76 22.03 5.03
C ARG A 80 -9.25 22.12 6.47
N LYS A 81 -8.26 21.29 6.80
CA LYS A 81 -7.64 21.20 8.13
C LYS A 81 -6.14 21.47 8.05
N GLU A 82 -5.34 20.44 7.89
CA GLU A 82 -3.89 20.53 7.95
C GLU A 82 -3.27 20.70 6.56
N ARG A 83 -2.09 21.32 6.51
CA ARG A 83 -1.18 21.20 5.36
C ARG A 83 -0.31 19.96 5.55
N GLY A 84 0.03 19.32 4.45
CA GLY A 84 0.92 18.19 4.42
C GLY A 84 1.74 18.16 3.14
N GLU A 85 2.58 17.15 3.06
CA GLU A 85 3.35 16.83 1.86
C GLU A 85 3.25 15.33 1.61
N ILE A 86 3.11 14.91 0.37
CA ILE A 86 3.09 13.51 -0.04
C ILE A 86 3.89 13.40 -1.33
N ASP A 87 4.89 12.52 -1.34
CA ASP A 87 5.79 12.35 -2.49
C ASP A 87 6.38 13.68 -3.01
N GLY A 88 6.81 14.54 -2.08
CA GLY A 88 7.37 15.86 -2.38
C GLY A 88 6.36 16.92 -2.83
N ARG A 89 5.07 16.64 -2.80
CA ARG A 89 4.01 17.54 -3.25
C ARG A 89 3.19 18.06 -2.08
N GLN A 90 2.96 19.37 -2.07
CA GLN A 90 2.12 20.03 -1.08
C GLN A 90 0.66 19.61 -1.26
N VAL A 91 0.02 19.17 -0.18
CA VAL A 91 -1.39 18.81 -0.12
C VAL A 91 -2.10 19.52 1.02
N TYR A 92 -3.42 19.54 0.98
CA TYR A 92 -4.26 19.86 2.13
C TYR A 92 -5.03 18.64 2.56
N TRP A 93 -5.06 18.38 3.84
CA TRP A 93 -5.94 17.40 4.45
C TRP A 93 -7.29 18.03 4.74
N TYR A 94 -8.34 17.29 4.52
CA TYR A 94 -9.73 17.68 4.74
C TYR A 94 -10.35 16.76 5.77
N ARG A 95 -11.30 17.29 6.53
CA ARG A 95 -12.11 16.45 7.41
C ARG A 95 -12.95 15.52 6.55
N ALA A 96 -12.81 14.22 6.75
CA ALA A 96 -13.66 13.24 6.10
C ALA A 96 -14.88 12.95 6.97
N GLU A 97 -16.04 12.90 6.34
CA GLU A 97 -17.27 12.42 6.96
C GLU A 97 -17.31 10.89 6.84
N ILE A 98 -16.70 10.21 7.78
CA ILE A 98 -16.89 8.77 7.90
C ILE A 98 -18.12 8.53 8.75
N ALA A 99 -19.01 7.64 8.28
CA ALA A 99 -20.19 7.24 9.01
C ALA A 99 -19.86 6.89 10.46
N ALA A 100 -19.93 7.91 11.28
CA ALA A 100 -20.11 7.98 12.71
C ALA A 100 -19.56 6.84 13.57
N LYS A 101 -18.25 6.82 13.78
CA LYS A 101 -17.73 6.31 15.05
C LYS A 101 -17.35 7.51 15.91
N PRO A 102 -18.06 7.79 17.02
CA PRO A 102 -17.67 8.84 17.94
C PRO A 102 -16.22 8.67 18.39
N GLY A 103 -15.42 9.75 18.38
CA GLY A 103 -14.02 9.71 18.81
C GLY A 103 -13.01 9.27 17.75
N ILE A 104 -13.42 9.01 16.50
CA ILE A 104 -12.49 8.80 15.39
C ILE A 104 -12.27 10.11 14.64
N GLU A 105 -11.02 10.52 14.53
CA GLU A 105 -10.62 11.57 13.62
C GLU A 105 -10.37 11.00 12.23
N ALA A 106 -11.02 11.56 11.22
CA ALA A 106 -10.85 11.16 9.84
C ALA A 106 -10.35 12.32 9.00
N ARG A 107 -9.41 12.01 8.12
CA ARG A 107 -8.85 12.95 7.14
C ARG A 107 -8.80 12.28 5.79
N GLU A 108 -8.95 13.11 4.77
CA GLU A 108 -8.79 12.71 3.39
C GLU A 108 -8.08 13.79 2.59
N THR A 109 -7.41 13.40 1.53
CA THR A 109 -6.75 14.32 0.60
C THR A 109 -6.78 13.79 -0.82
N LEU A 110 -6.58 14.69 -1.77
CA LEU A 110 -6.47 14.36 -3.19
C LEU A 110 -5.11 14.81 -3.69
N LEU A 111 -4.42 13.89 -4.36
CA LEU A 111 -3.15 14.11 -5.05
C LEU A 111 -3.34 13.80 -6.53
N GLU A 112 -2.86 14.66 -7.41
CA GLU A 112 -2.78 14.38 -8.84
C GLU A 112 -1.36 13.91 -9.20
N LEU A 113 -1.25 12.77 -9.88
CA LEU A 113 0.01 12.21 -10.33
C LEU A 113 0.45 12.86 -11.66
N PRO A 114 1.76 12.80 -12.03
CA PRO A 114 2.24 13.36 -13.29
C PRO A 114 1.62 12.74 -14.54
N ASP A 115 1.14 11.49 -14.43
CA ASP A 115 0.45 10.77 -15.50
C ASP A 115 -1.05 11.09 -15.60
N GLY A 116 -1.53 12.06 -14.81
CA GLY A 116 -2.92 12.52 -14.80
C GLY A 116 -3.88 11.69 -13.97
N ARG A 117 -3.40 10.60 -13.31
CA ARG A 117 -4.24 9.85 -12.36
C ARG A 117 -4.42 10.64 -11.07
N ALA A 118 -5.59 10.48 -10.47
CA ALA A 118 -5.90 11.02 -9.15
C ALA A 118 -5.72 9.95 -8.08
N VAL A 119 -5.18 10.35 -6.92
CA VAL A 119 -5.04 9.51 -5.74
C VAL A 119 -5.83 10.14 -4.61
N HIS A 120 -6.92 9.51 -4.21
CA HIS A 120 -7.65 9.83 -2.98
C HIS A 120 -7.04 9.03 -1.84
N ILE A 121 -6.57 9.69 -0.79
CA ILE A 121 -5.95 9.06 0.38
C ILE A 121 -6.78 9.41 1.60
N TRP A 122 -7.03 8.42 2.49
CA TRP A 122 -7.74 8.64 3.73
C TRP A 122 -7.04 8.02 4.92
N LEU A 123 -7.24 8.66 6.07
CA LEU A 123 -6.75 8.28 7.39
C LEU A 123 -7.91 8.23 8.38
N GLN A 124 -7.88 7.25 9.26
CA GLN A 124 -8.79 7.16 10.41
C GLN A 124 -7.97 6.89 11.66
N ALA A 125 -8.13 7.70 12.68
CA ALA A 125 -7.36 7.59 13.89
C ALA A 125 -8.21 7.84 15.15
N PRO A 126 -8.07 7.00 16.19
CA PRO A 126 -8.79 7.19 17.46
C PRO A 126 -8.16 8.28 18.35
N SER A 127 -7.02 8.84 17.96
CA SER A 127 -6.35 9.92 18.68
C SER A 127 -5.57 10.83 17.75
N ARG A 128 -5.27 12.02 18.21
CA ARG A 128 -4.42 12.98 17.49
C ARG A 128 -3.02 12.44 17.24
N GLU A 129 -2.45 11.74 18.19
CA GLU A 129 -1.12 11.12 18.06
C GLU A 129 -1.09 10.09 16.92
N GLN A 130 -2.12 9.25 16.85
CA GLN A 130 -2.22 8.25 15.76
C GLN A 130 -2.50 8.92 14.41
N LEU A 131 -3.24 10.01 14.38
CA LEU A 131 -3.44 10.79 13.17
C LEU A 131 -2.11 11.40 12.67
N ASP A 132 -1.32 11.99 13.56
CA ASP A 132 -0.01 12.55 13.23
C ASP A 132 0.97 11.47 12.73
N ALA A 133 0.94 10.28 13.33
CA ALA A 133 1.69 9.13 12.83
C ALA A 133 1.22 8.71 11.41
N GLY A 134 -0.08 8.75 11.15
CA GLY A 134 -0.65 8.51 9.81
C GLY A 134 -0.15 9.52 8.77
N PHE A 135 -0.06 10.80 9.12
CA PHE A 135 0.51 11.82 8.23
C PHE A 135 1.97 11.54 7.89
N GLN A 136 2.77 11.11 8.86
CA GLN A 136 4.18 10.75 8.61
C GLN A 136 4.32 9.56 7.68
N LEU A 137 3.47 8.54 7.83
CA LEU A 137 3.46 7.38 6.95
C LEU A 137 3.11 7.75 5.51
N THR A 138 2.09 8.58 5.32
CA THR A 138 1.65 9.00 3.98
C THR A 138 2.63 9.97 3.33
N GLN A 139 3.30 10.82 4.10
CA GLN A 139 4.36 11.71 3.60
C GLN A 139 5.52 10.94 2.98
N ALA A 140 5.84 9.78 3.50
CA ALA A 140 6.94 8.93 3.04
C ALA A 140 6.54 7.95 1.92
N LEU A 141 5.34 8.07 1.34
CA LEU A 141 4.95 7.31 0.16
C LEU A 141 5.70 7.78 -1.08
N HIS A 142 6.02 6.84 -1.97
CA HIS A 142 6.59 7.13 -3.28
C HIS A 142 5.75 6.47 -4.37
N PHE A 143 5.24 7.29 -5.28
CA PHE A 143 4.50 6.83 -6.44
C PHE A 143 5.45 6.58 -7.61
N ALA A 144 5.41 5.38 -8.17
CA ALA A 144 6.16 5.11 -9.40
C ALA A 144 5.60 5.98 -10.54
N PRO A 145 6.47 6.47 -11.46
CA PRO A 145 6.00 7.08 -12.70
C PRO A 145 5.06 6.09 -13.38
N GLY A 146 3.92 6.58 -13.89
CA GLY A 146 3.01 5.75 -14.67
C GLY A 146 3.81 5.05 -15.78
N ASN A 147 3.60 3.75 -15.96
CA ASN A 147 4.11 3.08 -17.14
C ASN A 147 3.38 3.69 -18.33
N ASP A 148 3.99 4.69 -18.96
CA ASP A 148 3.62 5.09 -20.30
C ASP A 148 3.67 3.80 -21.13
N LYS A 149 2.49 3.31 -21.53
CA LYS A 149 2.41 2.23 -22.51
C LYS A 149 3.22 2.73 -23.70
N GLN A 150 4.43 2.23 -23.81
CA GLN A 150 5.29 2.47 -24.96
C GLN A 150 4.49 1.99 -26.16
N VAL A 151 3.85 2.93 -26.83
CA VAL A 151 3.21 2.68 -28.12
C VAL A 151 4.37 2.31 -29.02
N ALA A 152 4.54 1.01 -29.22
CA ALA A 152 5.48 0.50 -30.19
C ALA A 152 5.01 1.05 -31.54
N SER A 153 5.69 2.09 -32.01
CA SER A 153 5.60 2.57 -33.39
C SER A 153 6.21 1.47 -34.23
N GLY A 154 5.36 0.55 -34.69
CA GLY A 154 5.71 -0.39 -35.74
C GLY A 154 5.94 0.39 -37.03
N GLN A 155 7.17 0.36 -37.52
CA GLN A 155 7.51 0.63 -38.91
C GLN A 155 7.33 -0.64 -39.73
#